data_f387657378cb9e24c77ae830379f171c
#
_entry.id   f387657378cb9e24c77ae830379f171c
#
_cell.length_a   1.000
_cell.length_b   1.000
_cell.length_c   1.000
_cell.angle_alpha   90.00
_cell.angle_beta   90.00
_cell.angle_gamma   90.00
#
_symmetry.space_group_name_H-M   'P 1'
#
loop_
_entity.id
_entity.type
_entity.pdbx_description
1 polymer ?
#
loop_
_entity_poly.entity_id
_entity_poly.type
_entity_poly.pdbx_seq_one_letter_code
_entity_poly.pdbx_strand_id
1 'polypeptide(L)'
;MALSRGGLIRFPWRGSQPAAAVAPPPPATELLAALPTALFAVDPNGRVADTNVAAEIMLNLSRVSIIGRELKELLGDELPQPTGDSPFAAFDYEIELGGARKQRVDLVAAPLADRAGWRIVTVHARARALMAGRWSEREGGTLSAVGAAAMLAHEIKNPLSGIRGAAQLLEMSVDADSQALTSLIRNEVDRVAALIDRMEGFTDTRPLQRAPQNIHAILDHARNVAQQGFGRDILIREVYDPSLPPVLGNRDALIQVFINLIKNAAEAIQGHGGTTITLTTAYRHGVSTVKPGSEQRLSLPIEICVIDDGPGAPVEIAEHLFDPFVTTKKSSGGLGLALVDKMIADQGGIVEYSREGDPARTVFRLLLPRAGKRA
;
A
#
# COMPACT_ATOMS: atom_id res chain seq x y z
N MET A 1 -62.37 -3.62 44.11
CA MET A 1 -63.25 -4.02 43.00
C MET A 1 -62.91 -3.15 41.77
N ALA A 2 -62.74 -3.78 40.64
CA ALA A 2 -62.50 -3.26 39.29
C ALA A 2 -61.04 -3.01 38.85
N LEU A 3 -60.50 -4.03 38.20
CA LEU A 3 -59.37 -4.07 37.28
C LEU A 3 -59.64 -3.24 36.03
N SER A 4 -58.76 -2.33 35.64
CA SER A 4 -58.81 -1.65 34.39
C SER A 4 -57.73 -2.21 33.42
N ARG A 5 -58.20 -2.58 32.25
CA ARG A 5 -57.55 -3.32 31.15
C ARG A 5 -56.42 -2.54 30.51
N GLY A 6 -55.30 -3.23 30.33
CA GLY A 6 -54.19 -2.77 29.48
C GLY A 6 -54.58 -2.69 28.00
N GLY A 7 -54.38 -1.51 27.40
CA GLY A 7 -54.51 -1.29 25.98
C GLY A 7 -53.27 -1.71 25.27
N LEU A 8 -53.31 -2.77 24.45
CA LEU A 8 -52.29 -3.16 23.48
C LEU A 8 -52.24 -2.14 22.35
N ILE A 9 -51.18 -1.36 22.26
CA ILE A 9 -50.89 -0.52 21.10
C ILE A 9 -50.48 -1.45 19.96
N ARG A 10 -51.37 -1.66 19.00
CA ARG A 10 -51.05 -2.30 17.72
C ARG A 10 -50.29 -1.29 16.86
N PHE A 11 -48.97 -1.54 16.66
CA PHE A 11 -48.23 -0.88 15.59
C PHE A 11 -48.75 -1.43 14.25
N PRO A 12 -49.08 -0.56 13.27
CA PRO A 12 -49.44 -1.03 11.94
C PRO A 12 -48.14 -1.52 11.26
N TRP A 13 -48.05 -2.81 11.02
CA TRP A 13 -47.08 -3.39 10.10
C TRP A 13 -47.31 -2.76 8.71
N ARG A 14 -46.41 -1.89 8.29
CA ARG A 14 -46.33 -1.50 6.87
C ARG A 14 -45.96 -2.76 6.11
N GLY A 15 -46.88 -3.21 5.25
CA GLY A 15 -46.62 -4.32 4.35
C GLY A 15 -45.29 -4.12 3.63
N SER A 16 -44.45 -5.13 3.65
CA SER A 16 -43.25 -5.22 2.84
C SER A 16 -43.65 -4.98 1.38
N GLN A 17 -43.17 -3.86 0.82
CA GLN A 17 -43.16 -3.73 -0.64
C GLN A 17 -42.40 -4.93 -1.20
N PRO A 18 -42.89 -5.60 -2.23
CA PRO A 18 -42.14 -6.67 -2.87
C PRO A 18 -40.79 -6.10 -3.30
N ALA A 19 -39.72 -6.74 -2.88
CA ALA A 19 -38.35 -6.38 -3.32
C ALA A 19 -38.39 -6.30 -4.85
N ALA A 20 -37.91 -5.19 -5.39
CA ALA A 20 -37.79 -5.04 -6.84
C ALA A 20 -37.05 -6.27 -7.37
N ALA A 21 -37.61 -6.92 -8.38
CA ALA A 21 -37.03 -8.12 -8.98
C ALA A 21 -35.57 -7.78 -9.39
N VAL A 22 -34.58 -8.39 -8.72
CA VAL A 22 -33.21 -8.23 -9.07
C VAL A 22 -33.02 -8.79 -10.47
N ALA A 23 -32.48 -7.99 -11.38
CA ALA A 23 -32.17 -8.44 -12.73
C ALA A 23 -31.30 -9.69 -12.67
N PRO A 24 -31.45 -10.67 -13.56
CA PRO A 24 -30.59 -11.85 -13.55
C PRO A 24 -29.12 -11.43 -13.71
N PRO A 25 -28.18 -12.07 -12.98
CA PRO A 25 -26.77 -11.74 -13.08
C PRO A 25 -26.29 -11.94 -14.53
N PRO A 26 -25.37 -11.10 -15.03
CA PRO A 26 -24.81 -11.29 -16.36
C PRO A 26 -24.08 -12.64 -16.43
N PRO A 27 -24.03 -13.28 -17.60
CA PRO A 27 -23.34 -14.55 -17.77
C PRO A 27 -21.84 -14.41 -17.42
N ALA A 28 -21.25 -15.47 -16.90
CA ALA A 28 -19.85 -15.48 -16.46
C ALA A 28 -18.86 -15.01 -17.56
N THR A 29 -19.18 -15.25 -18.82
CA THR A 29 -18.39 -14.79 -19.98
C THR A 29 -18.36 -13.26 -20.11
N GLU A 30 -19.48 -12.58 -19.84
CA GLU A 30 -19.52 -11.11 -19.85
C GLU A 30 -18.77 -10.53 -18.64
N LEU A 31 -18.91 -11.15 -17.47
CA LEU A 31 -18.16 -10.75 -16.28
C LEU A 31 -16.66 -10.88 -16.48
N LEU A 32 -16.20 -11.98 -17.05
CA LEU A 32 -14.78 -12.20 -17.36
C LEU A 32 -14.26 -11.21 -18.41
N ALA A 33 -15.05 -10.91 -19.44
CA ALA A 33 -14.69 -9.94 -20.47
C ALA A 33 -14.60 -8.50 -19.93
N ALA A 34 -15.40 -8.16 -18.92
CA ALA A 34 -15.41 -6.82 -18.30
C ALA A 34 -14.30 -6.61 -17.26
N LEU A 35 -13.59 -7.67 -16.85
CA LEU A 35 -12.48 -7.52 -15.89
C LEU A 35 -11.34 -6.71 -16.53
N PRO A 36 -10.86 -5.62 -15.85
CA PRO A 36 -9.77 -4.79 -16.37
C PRO A 36 -8.39 -5.45 -16.25
N THR A 37 -8.32 -6.59 -15.58
CA THR A 37 -7.10 -7.37 -15.35
C THR A 37 -6.94 -8.43 -16.41
N ALA A 38 -5.74 -8.56 -17.00
CA ALA A 38 -5.44 -9.62 -17.95
C ALA A 38 -5.55 -11.00 -17.26
N LEU A 39 -6.37 -11.89 -17.83
CA LEU A 39 -6.68 -13.20 -17.28
C LEU A 39 -6.40 -14.27 -18.33
N PHE A 40 -5.73 -15.36 -17.90
CA PHE A 40 -5.43 -16.54 -18.70
C PHE A 40 -5.90 -17.79 -17.96
N ALA A 41 -6.73 -18.63 -18.60
CA ALA A 41 -7.00 -19.98 -18.15
C ALA A 41 -5.94 -20.90 -18.77
N VAL A 42 -5.16 -21.57 -17.92
CA VAL A 42 -4.00 -22.39 -18.34
C VAL A 42 -4.25 -23.84 -18.02
N ASP A 43 -4.03 -24.70 -18.99
CA ASP A 43 -4.18 -26.15 -18.87
C ASP A 43 -2.99 -26.81 -18.12
N PRO A 44 -3.05 -28.11 -17.77
CA PRO A 44 -1.97 -28.79 -17.08
C PRO A 44 -0.63 -28.82 -17.85
N ASN A 45 -0.63 -28.57 -19.17
CA ASN A 45 0.56 -28.51 -20.02
C ASN A 45 1.14 -27.10 -20.13
N GLY A 46 0.56 -26.13 -19.43
CA GLY A 46 1.00 -24.72 -19.49
C GLY A 46 0.48 -23.93 -20.68
N ARG A 47 -0.52 -24.48 -21.44
CA ARG A 47 -1.10 -23.82 -22.61
C ARG A 47 -2.33 -23.00 -22.22
N VAL A 48 -2.47 -21.84 -22.85
CA VAL A 48 -3.63 -20.97 -22.67
C VAL A 48 -4.84 -21.58 -23.36
N ALA A 49 -5.84 -21.96 -22.59
CA ALA A 49 -7.11 -22.48 -23.08
C ALA A 49 -8.18 -21.39 -23.26
N ASP A 50 -8.11 -20.33 -22.46
CA ASP A 50 -9.01 -19.18 -22.56
C ASP A 50 -8.35 -17.90 -22.03
N THR A 51 -8.87 -16.74 -22.46
CA THR A 51 -8.36 -15.41 -22.07
C THR A 51 -9.45 -14.36 -22.18
N ASN A 52 -9.26 -13.19 -21.53
CA ASN A 52 -10.19 -12.07 -21.58
C ASN A 52 -9.67 -10.91 -22.46
N VAL A 53 -10.52 -9.91 -22.68
CA VAL A 53 -10.20 -8.73 -23.51
C VAL A 53 -8.98 -7.95 -22.97
N ALA A 54 -8.84 -7.85 -21.64
CA ALA A 54 -7.69 -7.16 -21.04
C ALA A 54 -6.36 -7.84 -21.38
N ALA A 55 -6.32 -9.17 -21.48
CA ALA A 55 -5.13 -9.91 -21.92
C ALA A 55 -4.83 -9.70 -23.41
N GLU A 56 -5.85 -9.63 -24.28
CA GLU A 56 -5.67 -9.31 -25.70
C GLU A 56 -5.05 -7.91 -25.88
N ILE A 57 -5.55 -6.92 -25.13
CA ILE A 57 -5.01 -5.55 -25.14
C ILE A 57 -3.56 -5.53 -24.62
N MET A 58 -3.29 -6.20 -23.52
CA MET A 58 -1.96 -6.24 -22.90
C MET A 58 -0.91 -6.84 -23.85
N LEU A 59 -1.25 -7.97 -24.49
CA LEU A 59 -0.36 -8.67 -25.42
C LEU A 59 -0.35 -8.06 -26.82
N ASN A 60 -1.31 -7.20 -27.15
CA ASN A 60 -1.60 -6.73 -28.52
C ASN A 60 -1.78 -7.89 -29.51
N LEU A 61 -2.46 -8.95 -29.07
CA LEU A 61 -2.76 -10.15 -29.83
C LEU A 61 -4.25 -10.49 -29.73
N SER A 62 -4.84 -11.03 -30.78
CA SER A 62 -6.21 -11.50 -30.74
C SER A 62 -6.31 -12.82 -29.92
N ARG A 63 -7.48 -13.09 -29.31
CA ARG A 63 -7.75 -14.33 -28.56
C ARG A 63 -7.39 -15.59 -29.36
N VAL A 64 -7.68 -15.61 -30.67
CA VAL A 64 -7.35 -16.74 -31.55
C VAL A 64 -5.83 -16.98 -31.64
N SER A 65 -5.05 -15.91 -31.57
CA SER A 65 -3.58 -15.98 -31.63
C SER A 65 -2.95 -16.35 -30.27
N ILE A 66 -3.70 -16.22 -29.18
CA ILE A 66 -3.26 -16.53 -27.81
C ILE A 66 -3.58 -17.98 -27.42
N ILE A 67 -4.79 -18.45 -27.77
CA ILE A 67 -5.25 -19.80 -27.41
C ILE A 67 -4.35 -20.87 -28.01
N GLY A 68 -4.00 -21.89 -27.20
CA GLY A 68 -3.16 -23.03 -27.58
C GLY A 68 -1.65 -22.77 -27.45
N ARG A 69 -1.20 -21.51 -27.30
CA ARG A 69 0.21 -21.20 -27.06
C ARG A 69 0.59 -21.44 -25.60
N GLU A 70 1.85 -21.71 -25.36
CA GLU A 70 2.35 -21.80 -23.98
C GLU A 70 2.41 -20.40 -23.35
N LEU A 71 1.99 -20.29 -22.09
CA LEU A 71 1.97 -19.00 -21.39
C LEU A 71 3.37 -18.38 -21.32
N LYS A 72 4.42 -19.20 -21.18
CA LYS A 72 5.82 -18.73 -21.19
C LYS A 72 6.26 -18.08 -22.51
N GLU A 73 5.74 -18.54 -23.66
CA GLU A 73 6.03 -17.92 -24.95
C GLU A 73 5.38 -16.54 -25.09
N LEU A 74 4.29 -16.30 -24.36
CA LEU A 74 3.53 -15.04 -24.39
C LEU A 74 4.05 -14.00 -23.42
N LEU A 75 4.58 -14.43 -22.26
CA LEU A 75 4.98 -13.57 -21.17
C LEU A 75 6.49 -13.64 -20.83
N GLY A 76 7.25 -14.48 -21.52
CA GLY A 76 8.69 -14.70 -21.33
C GLY A 76 9.02 -16.06 -20.72
N ASP A 77 10.17 -16.61 -21.07
CA ASP A 77 10.63 -17.97 -20.70
C ASP A 77 10.91 -18.11 -19.19
N GLU A 78 11.17 -17.03 -18.49
CA GLU A 78 11.52 -17.02 -17.06
C GLU A 78 10.30 -17.05 -16.12
N LEU A 79 9.08 -17.27 -16.65
CA LEU A 79 7.86 -17.31 -15.82
C LEU A 79 8.01 -18.29 -14.65
N PRO A 80 7.72 -17.82 -13.43
CA PRO A 80 7.74 -18.68 -12.27
C PRO A 80 6.79 -19.86 -12.43
N GLN A 81 7.33 -21.07 -12.45
CA GLN A 81 6.55 -22.30 -12.48
C GLN A 81 6.09 -22.63 -11.05
N PRO A 82 4.79 -22.54 -10.75
CA PRO A 82 4.30 -22.99 -9.44
C PRO A 82 4.49 -24.52 -9.33
N THR A 83 5.17 -24.96 -8.29
CA THR A 83 5.29 -26.37 -7.95
C THR A 83 4.03 -26.84 -7.21
N GLY A 84 3.23 -27.72 -7.81
CA GLY A 84 2.03 -28.30 -7.20
C GLY A 84 0.75 -27.45 -7.35
N ASP A 85 -0.33 -27.85 -6.64
CA ASP A 85 -1.66 -27.22 -6.67
C ASP A 85 -1.82 -26.03 -5.69
N SER A 86 -0.73 -25.40 -5.28
CA SER A 86 -0.81 -24.23 -4.39
C SER A 86 -0.96 -22.92 -5.18
N PRO A 87 -1.74 -21.96 -4.67
CA PRO A 87 -1.76 -20.61 -5.21
C PRO A 87 -0.36 -20.00 -5.18
N PHE A 88 -0.04 -19.23 -6.20
CA PHE A 88 1.26 -18.58 -6.36
C PHE A 88 1.08 -17.13 -6.73
N ALA A 89 1.89 -16.24 -6.15
CA ALA A 89 1.96 -14.84 -6.55
C ALA A 89 3.43 -14.43 -6.70
N ALA A 90 3.73 -13.75 -7.81
CA ALA A 90 5.01 -13.08 -8.04
C ALA A 90 4.75 -11.60 -8.25
N PHE A 91 5.42 -10.77 -7.48
CA PHE A 91 5.32 -9.32 -7.57
C PHE A 91 6.58 -8.75 -8.21
N ASP A 92 6.40 -7.62 -8.93
CA ASP A 92 7.48 -6.90 -9.59
C ASP A 92 8.27 -7.76 -10.58
N TYR A 93 7.55 -8.58 -11.34
CA TYR A 93 8.11 -9.50 -12.33
C TYR A 93 8.24 -8.81 -13.68
N GLU A 94 9.38 -8.96 -14.36
CA GLU A 94 9.59 -8.42 -15.70
C GLU A 94 9.15 -9.44 -16.75
N ILE A 95 8.13 -9.08 -17.55
CA ILE A 95 7.69 -9.86 -18.71
C ILE A 95 8.15 -9.19 -20.01
N GLU A 96 8.39 -10.01 -21.03
CA GLU A 96 8.75 -9.53 -22.36
C GLU A 96 7.55 -9.63 -23.30
N LEU A 97 6.98 -8.48 -23.68
CA LEU A 97 5.81 -8.41 -24.56
C LEU A 97 6.23 -8.12 -26.01
N GLY A 98 5.87 -9.01 -26.93
CA GLY A 98 6.00 -8.77 -28.36
C GLY A 98 7.42 -8.51 -28.88
N GLY A 99 8.45 -9.11 -28.25
CA GLY A 99 9.81 -9.20 -28.80
C GLY A 99 10.76 -8.03 -28.53
N ALA A 100 10.33 -6.98 -27.80
CA ALA A 100 11.24 -5.90 -27.38
C ALA A 100 10.72 -5.06 -26.20
N ARG A 101 9.45 -5.21 -25.80
CA ARG A 101 8.85 -4.38 -24.74
C ARG A 101 8.88 -5.12 -23.42
N LYS A 102 9.80 -4.74 -22.56
CA LYS A 102 9.84 -5.21 -21.17
C LYS A 102 8.82 -4.45 -20.34
N GLN A 103 8.00 -5.18 -19.57
CA GLN A 103 6.99 -4.61 -18.69
C GLN A 103 7.02 -5.31 -17.35
N ARG A 104 7.02 -4.54 -16.27
CA ARG A 104 6.88 -5.10 -14.91
C ARG A 104 5.42 -5.31 -14.57
N VAL A 105 5.14 -6.49 -14.03
CA VAL A 105 3.78 -6.94 -13.71
C VAL A 105 3.75 -7.67 -12.38
N ASP A 106 2.58 -7.69 -11.77
CA ASP A 106 2.26 -8.60 -10.69
C ASP A 106 1.48 -9.77 -11.27
N LEU A 107 1.92 -10.97 -10.98
CA LEU A 107 1.38 -12.20 -11.52
C LEU A 107 0.83 -13.04 -10.37
N VAL A 108 -0.44 -13.44 -10.47
CA VAL A 108 -1.08 -14.34 -9.51
C VAL A 108 -1.61 -15.54 -10.24
N ALA A 109 -1.24 -16.73 -9.79
CA ALA A 109 -1.75 -18.00 -10.31
C ALA A 109 -2.52 -18.75 -9.22
N ALA A 110 -3.76 -19.11 -9.48
CA ALA A 110 -4.62 -19.87 -8.59
C ALA A 110 -5.08 -21.18 -9.27
N PRO A 111 -5.03 -22.34 -8.59
CA PRO A 111 -5.57 -23.58 -9.13
C PRO A 111 -7.09 -23.53 -9.22
N LEU A 112 -7.67 -24.19 -10.22
CA LEU A 112 -9.11 -24.42 -10.27
C LEU A 112 -9.46 -25.62 -9.39
N ALA A 113 -10.36 -25.41 -8.42
CA ALA A 113 -10.74 -26.43 -7.43
C ALA A 113 -11.30 -27.71 -8.07
N ASP A 114 -12.07 -27.57 -9.16
CA ASP A 114 -12.78 -28.69 -9.80
C ASP A 114 -12.01 -29.31 -10.98
N ARG A 115 -10.77 -28.85 -11.27
CA ARG A 115 -9.96 -29.33 -12.39
C ARG A 115 -8.50 -29.41 -12.02
N ALA A 116 -8.03 -30.62 -11.68
CA ALA A 116 -6.62 -30.85 -11.32
C ALA A 116 -5.66 -30.37 -12.43
N GLY A 117 -4.63 -29.62 -12.02
CA GLY A 117 -3.61 -29.07 -12.91
C GLY A 117 -4.02 -27.82 -13.70
N TRP A 118 -5.31 -27.45 -13.71
CA TRP A 118 -5.76 -26.21 -14.33
C TRP A 118 -5.53 -25.02 -13.42
N ARG A 119 -5.21 -23.88 -14.02
CA ARG A 119 -4.93 -22.63 -13.28
C ARG A 119 -5.53 -21.42 -13.95
N ILE A 120 -5.93 -20.45 -13.14
CA ILE A 120 -6.19 -19.09 -13.60
C ILE A 120 -4.97 -18.25 -13.27
N VAL A 121 -4.40 -17.62 -14.28
CA VAL A 121 -3.27 -16.69 -14.14
C VAL A 121 -3.79 -15.28 -14.43
N THR A 122 -3.64 -14.39 -13.46
CA THR A 122 -3.94 -12.97 -13.64
C THR A 122 -2.65 -12.18 -13.69
N VAL A 123 -2.58 -11.21 -14.61
CA VAL A 123 -1.42 -10.36 -14.80
C VAL A 123 -1.88 -8.91 -14.67
N HIS A 124 -1.35 -8.24 -13.66
CA HIS A 124 -1.60 -6.83 -13.42
C HIS A 124 -0.41 -6.02 -13.91
N ALA A 125 -0.62 -5.18 -14.94
CA ALA A 125 0.40 -4.23 -15.35
C ALA A 125 0.61 -3.22 -14.23
N ARG A 126 1.83 -3.11 -13.72
CA ARG A 126 2.16 -2.03 -12.79
C ARG A 126 2.40 -0.75 -13.59
N ALA A 127 1.55 0.24 -13.44
CA ALA A 127 1.83 1.61 -13.91
C ALA A 127 3.17 2.14 -13.35
N ARG A 128 3.59 1.63 -12.20
CA ARG A 128 4.90 1.87 -11.55
C ARG A 128 6.12 1.41 -12.35
N ALA A 129 5.99 0.38 -13.20
CA ALA A 129 7.12 -0.09 -14.03
C ALA A 129 7.55 0.93 -15.08
N LEU A 130 6.62 1.76 -15.57
CA LEU A 130 6.96 2.93 -16.39
C LEU A 130 7.74 3.99 -15.59
N MET A 131 7.56 4.02 -14.25
CA MET A 131 8.29 4.93 -13.38
C MET A 131 9.67 4.39 -12.96
N ALA A 132 9.86 3.07 -12.78
CA ALA A 132 11.18 2.50 -12.50
C ALA A 132 12.14 2.67 -13.68
N GLY A 133 11.68 2.48 -14.93
CA GLY A 133 12.46 2.83 -16.13
C GLY A 133 12.70 4.34 -16.26
N ARG A 134 11.72 5.16 -15.87
CA ARG A 134 11.85 6.63 -15.81
C ARG A 134 12.67 7.11 -14.62
N TRP A 135 12.77 6.34 -13.54
CA TRP A 135 13.69 6.63 -12.43
C TRP A 135 15.14 6.43 -12.85
N SER A 136 15.44 5.37 -13.60
CA SER A 136 16.78 5.16 -14.18
C SER A 136 17.20 6.30 -15.13
N GLU A 137 16.26 6.87 -15.90
CA GLU A 137 16.53 8.02 -16.77
C GLU A 137 16.37 9.39 -16.07
N ARG A 138 15.54 9.47 -15.00
CA ARG A 138 15.39 10.66 -14.15
C ARG A 138 16.35 10.69 -12.97
N GLU A 139 17.02 9.58 -12.66
CA GLU A 139 18.10 9.52 -11.67
C GLU A 139 19.18 10.59 -11.91
N GLY A 140 19.39 11.01 -13.15
CA GLY A 140 20.30 12.11 -13.45
C GLY A 140 19.80 13.52 -13.05
N GLY A 141 18.50 13.76 -13.00
CA GLY A 141 17.93 15.10 -12.76
C GLY A 141 17.31 15.29 -11.37
N THR A 142 16.42 14.39 -10.96
CA THR A 142 15.65 14.56 -9.71
C THR A 142 16.41 14.06 -8.48
N LEU A 143 17.19 12.98 -8.60
CA LEU A 143 18.16 12.56 -7.56
C LEU A 143 19.27 13.58 -7.38
N SER A 144 19.68 14.28 -8.44
CA SER A 144 20.64 15.38 -8.34
C SER A 144 20.08 16.55 -7.55
N ALA A 145 18.80 16.90 -7.74
CA ALA A 145 18.14 17.97 -6.99
C ALA A 145 17.82 17.56 -5.54
N VAL A 146 17.33 16.32 -5.33
CA VAL A 146 17.06 15.79 -3.98
C VAL A 146 18.36 15.47 -3.25
N GLY A 147 19.39 14.98 -3.94
CA GLY A 147 20.73 14.78 -3.38
C GLY A 147 21.45 16.09 -3.03
N ALA A 148 21.33 17.12 -3.87
CA ALA A 148 21.81 18.46 -3.55
C ALA A 148 21.03 19.08 -2.37
N ALA A 149 19.71 18.88 -2.28
CA ALA A 149 18.90 19.33 -1.16
C ALA A 149 19.27 18.59 0.14
N ALA A 150 19.65 17.31 0.10
CA ALA A 150 20.13 16.59 1.28
C ALA A 150 21.52 17.02 1.73
N MET A 151 22.43 17.30 0.80
CA MET A 151 23.72 17.92 1.18
C MET A 151 23.54 19.29 1.82
N LEU A 152 22.57 20.07 1.35
CA LEU A 152 22.23 21.38 1.91
C LEU A 152 21.39 21.28 3.19
N ALA A 153 20.84 20.11 3.51
CA ALA A 153 19.93 19.96 4.66
C ALA A 153 20.60 20.35 5.98
N HIS A 154 21.84 19.90 6.22
CA HIS A 154 22.61 20.32 7.41
C HIS A 154 22.94 21.81 7.40
N GLU A 155 23.24 22.37 6.23
CA GLU A 155 23.55 23.81 6.10
C GLU A 155 22.28 24.68 6.25
N ILE A 156 21.09 24.16 5.91
CA ILE A 156 19.82 24.83 6.11
C ILE A 156 19.33 24.68 7.56
N LYS A 157 19.53 23.51 8.20
CA LYS A 157 19.16 23.30 9.61
C LYS A 157 19.90 24.23 10.57
N ASN A 158 21.14 24.57 10.27
CA ASN A 158 21.95 25.46 11.09
C ASN A 158 21.33 26.87 11.21
N PRO A 159 21.03 27.62 10.13
CA PRO A 159 20.35 28.91 10.23
C PRO A 159 18.94 28.79 10.81
N LEU A 160 18.19 27.71 10.52
CA LEU A 160 16.87 27.49 11.12
C LEU A 160 16.97 27.36 12.65
N SER A 161 17.97 26.65 13.15
CA SER A 161 18.21 26.53 14.60
C SER A 161 18.55 27.89 15.22
N GLY A 162 19.31 28.73 14.51
CA GLY A 162 19.58 30.14 14.92
C GLY A 162 18.32 30.98 14.98
N ILE A 163 17.46 30.94 13.95
CA ILE A 163 16.19 31.65 13.89
C ILE A 163 15.26 31.17 15.01
N ARG A 164 15.16 29.88 15.24
CA ARG A 164 14.38 29.28 16.35
C ARG A 164 14.85 29.81 17.71
N GLY A 165 16.17 29.76 17.95
CA GLY A 165 16.77 30.28 19.20
C GLY A 165 16.51 31.78 19.40
N ALA A 166 16.66 32.57 18.35
CA ALA A 166 16.33 34.00 18.40
C ALA A 166 14.85 34.26 18.72
N ALA A 167 13.94 33.53 18.07
CA ALA A 167 12.50 33.60 18.34
C ALA A 167 12.16 33.20 19.79
N GLN A 168 12.81 32.21 20.36
CA GLN A 168 12.64 31.78 21.75
C GLN A 168 13.11 32.87 22.74
N LEU A 169 14.25 33.51 22.47
CA LEU A 169 14.76 34.60 23.32
C LEU A 169 13.85 35.81 23.25
N LEU A 170 13.37 36.18 22.06
CA LEU A 170 12.42 37.29 21.89
C LEU A 170 11.11 37.00 22.63
N GLU A 171 10.58 35.77 22.59
CA GLU A 171 9.34 35.34 23.25
C GLU A 171 9.38 35.59 24.77
N MET A 172 10.58 35.56 25.38
CA MET A 172 10.79 35.82 26.83
C MET A 172 10.81 37.31 27.18
N SER A 173 10.95 38.19 26.20
CA SER A 173 11.17 39.64 26.44
C SER A 173 10.15 40.57 25.79
N VAL A 174 9.16 40.01 25.05
CA VAL A 174 8.14 40.79 24.34
C VAL A 174 6.77 40.69 25.00
N ASP A 175 5.85 41.61 24.66
CA ASP A 175 4.45 41.59 25.09
C ASP A 175 3.64 40.46 24.47
N ALA A 176 2.40 40.26 24.96
CA ALA A 176 1.53 39.15 24.55
C ALA A 176 1.21 39.16 23.04
N ASP A 177 1.07 40.33 22.39
CA ASP A 177 0.80 40.41 20.96
C ASP A 177 2.03 39.99 20.13
N SER A 178 3.20 40.41 20.57
CA SER A 178 4.49 40.03 19.96
C SER A 178 4.84 38.56 20.22
N GLN A 179 4.39 37.95 21.33
CA GLN A 179 4.53 36.52 21.60
C GLN A 179 3.78 35.66 20.58
N ALA A 180 2.64 36.09 20.06
CA ALA A 180 1.94 35.37 19.00
C ALA A 180 2.78 35.31 17.70
N LEU A 181 3.51 36.39 17.39
CA LEU A 181 4.40 36.42 16.22
C LEU A 181 5.66 35.55 16.42
N THR A 182 6.26 35.57 17.58
CA THR A 182 7.44 34.71 17.88
C THR A 182 7.07 33.22 17.87
N SER A 183 5.89 32.85 18.39
CA SER A 183 5.34 31.50 18.32
C SER A 183 5.07 31.09 16.87
N LEU A 184 4.55 31.98 16.02
CA LEU A 184 4.35 31.72 14.59
C LEU A 184 5.68 31.42 13.88
N ILE A 185 6.71 32.27 14.12
CA ILE A 185 8.05 32.10 13.56
C ILE A 185 8.61 30.72 13.97
N ARG A 186 8.50 30.37 15.23
CA ARG A 186 8.99 29.08 15.77
C ARG A 186 8.31 27.90 15.12
N ASN A 187 6.97 27.95 15.01
CA ASN A 187 6.18 26.91 14.39
C ASN A 187 6.53 26.74 12.90
N GLU A 188 6.78 27.83 12.18
CA GLU A 188 7.14 27.74 10.77
C GLU A 188 8.58 27.22 10.57
N VAL A 189 9.51 27.60 11.45
CA VAL A 189 10.87 27.03 11.49
C VAL A 189 10.83 25.54 11.76
N ASP A 190 10.05 25.09 12.76
CA ASP A 190 9.88 23.66 13.07
C ASP A 190 9.25 22.88 11.91
N ARG A 191 8.30 23.53 11.19
CA ARG A 191 7.69 22.96 9.98
C ARG A 191 8.70 22.77 8.85
N VAL A 192 9.55 23.78 8.58
CA VAL A 192 10.60 23.71 7.55
C VAL A 192 11.64 22.65 7.94
N ALA A 193 12.08 22.63 9.20
CA ALA A 193 13.01 21.61 9.70
C ALA A 193 12.46 20.19 9.50
N ALA A 194 11.19 19.95 9.82
CA ALA A 194 10.53 18.67 9.61
C ALA A 194 10.38 18.27 8.12
N LEU A 195 10.30 19.23 7.20
CA LEU A 195 10.35 18.97 5.76
C LEU A 195 11.74 18.51 5.33
N ILE A 196 12.78 19.18 5.83
CA ILE A 196 14.18 18.84 5.54
C ILE A 196 14.53 17.45 6.10
N ASP A 197 14.10 17.12 7.33
CA ASP A 197 14.30 15.79 7.93
C ASP A 197 13.69 14.68 7.06
N ARG A 198 12.49 14.92 6.50
CA ARG A 198 11.84 13.98 5.59
C ARG A 198 12.59 13.83 4.27
N MET A 199 13.19 14.90 3.75
CA MET A 199 14.02 14.85 2.54
C MET A 199 15.33 14.09 2.78
N GLU A 200 15.98 14.28 3.93
CA GLU A 200 17.18 13.50 4.31
C GLU A 200 16.86 12.00 4.41
N GLY A 201 15.75 11.63 5.06
CA GLY A 201 15.31 10.24 5.14
C GLY A 201 15.06 9.60 3.77
N PHE A 202 14.67 10.42 2.78
CA PHE A 202 14.46 9.94 1.42
C PHE A 202 15.78 9.71 0.67
N THR A 203 16.82 10.48 0.95
CA THR A 203 18.12 10.40 0.26
C THR A 203 19.13 9.50 0.97
N ASP A 204 18.86 9.08 2.20
CA ASP A 204 19.74 8.16 2.93
C ASP A 204 19.78 6.81 2.21
N THR A 205 20.94 6.49 1.64
CA THR A 205 21.22 5.24 0.91
C THR A 205 22.01 4.23 1.76
N ARG A 206 22.28 4.55 3.02
CA ARG A 206 23.02 3.64 3.90
C ARG A 206 22.22 2.35 4.12
N PRO A 207 22.85 1.16 4.00
CA PRO A 207 22.16 -0.09 4.24
C PRO A 207 21.58 -0.14 5.65
N LEU A 208 20.25 -0.40 5.74
CA LEU A 208 19.61 -0.57 7.02
C LEU A 208 20.11 -1.85 7.72
N GLN A 209 20.50 -1.73 8.98
CA GLN A 209 20.76 -2.90 9.81
C GLN A 209 19.44 -3.57 10.13
N ARG A 210 19.21 -4.76 9.56
CA ARG A 210 18.01 -5.56 9.75
C ARG A 210 18.26 -6.67 10.75
N ALA A 211 17.31 -6.88 11.67
CA ALA A 211 17.34 -7.92 12.68
C ALA A 211 15.94 -8.57 12.81
N PRO A 212 15.81 -9.76 13.41
CA PRO A 212 14.52 -10.33 13.75
C PRO A 212 13.73 -9.40 14.68
N GLN A 213 12.52 -9.01 14.27
CA GLN A 213 11.64 -8.09 14.99
C GLN A 213 10.28 -8.73 15.26
N ASN A 214 9.73 -8.50 16.44
CA ASN A 214 8.33 -8.79 16.71
C ASN A 214 7.46 -7.66 16.15
N ILE A 215 6.69 -7.97 15.10
CA ILE A 215 5.89 -6.97 14.41
C ILE A 215 4.76 -6.41 15.30
N HIS A 216 4.18 -7.24 16.18
CA HIS A 216 3.11 -6.80 17.08
C HIS A 216 3.61 -5.75 18.07
N ALA A 217 4.81 -5.93 18.64
CA ALA A 217 5.41 -4.94 19.53
C ALA A 217 5.70 -3.60 18.82
N ILE A 218 5.99 -3.62 17.51
CA ILE A 218 6.18 -2.42 16.70
C ILE A 218 4.84 -1.73 16.44
N LEU A 219 3.80 -2.50 16.09
CA LEU A 219 2.44 -1.98 15.87
C LEU A 219 1.86 -1.38 17.16
N ASP A 220 2.04 -2.06 18.29
CA ASP A 220 1.61 -1.55 19.60
C ASP A 220 2.28 -0.22 19.94
N HIS A 221 3.59 -0.11 19.67
CA HIS A 221 4.30 1.15 19.88
C HIS A 221 3.73 2.27 19.00
N ALA A 222 3.55 2.02 17.69
CA ALA A 222 3.00 3.00 16.76
C ALA A 222 1.57 3.43 17.13
N ARG A 223 0.72 2.46 17.54
CA ARG A 223 -0.63 2.72 18.05
C ARG A 223 -0.61 3.62 19.30
N ASN A 224 0.24 3.30 20.28
CA ASN A 224 0.33 4.09 21.51
C ASN A 224 0.76 5.53 21.22
N VAL A 225 1.71 5.74 20.31
CA VAL A 225 2.11 7.09 19.85
C VAL A 225 0.92 7.82 19.21
N ALA A 226 0.17 7.13 18.34
CA ALA A 226 -1.01 7.71 17.70
C ALA A 226 -2.09 8.10 18.70
N GLN A 227 -2.41 7.23 19.65
CA GLN A 227 -3.44 7.46 20.68
C GLN A 227 -3.08 8.60 21.65
N GLN A 228 -1.79 8.83 21.92
CA GLN A 228 -1.34 9.95 22.73
C GLN A 228 -1.31 11.29 21.96
N GLY A 229 -1.35 11.24 20.63
CA GLY A 229 -1.27 12.40 19.74
C GLY A 229 -2.49 12.56 18.85
N PHE A 230 -2.26 12.40 17.56
CA PHE A 230 -3.20 12.71 16.46
C PHE A 230 -4.39 11.74 16.34
N GLY A 231 -4.36 10.59 17.00
CA GLY A 231 -5.40 9.54 16.95
C GLY A 231 -6.23 9.41 18.23
N ARG A 232 -6.29 10.43 19.10
CA ARG A 232 -6.99 10.38 20.40
C ARG A 232 -8.46 9.99 20.28
N ASP A 233 -9.15 10.53 19.28
CA ASP A 233 -10.59 10.38 19.09
C ASP A 233 -10.93 9.26 18.10
N ILE A 234 -9.94 8.46 17.68
CA ILE A 234 -10.10 7.41 16.69
C ILE A 234 -10.00 6.05 17.36
N LEU A 235 -10.95 5.17 17.05
CA LEU A 235 -10.92 3.79 17.51
C LEU A 235 -9.89 2.99 16.70
N ILE A 236 -8.79 2.57 17.33
CA ILE A 236 -7.81 1.69 16.68
C ILE A 236 -8.06 0.26 17.16
N ARG A 237 -8.50 -0.61 16.22
CA ARG A 237 -8.75 -2.04 16.44
C ARG A 237 -7.56 -2.86 16.01
N GLU A 238 -7.32 -3.96 16.71
CA GLU A 238 -6.27 -4.92 16.44
C GLU A 238 -6.86 -6.28 16.11
N VAL A 239 -6.40 -6.86 15.01
CA VAL A 239 -6.76 -8.22 14.57
C VAL A 239 -5.46 -8.91 14.17
N TYR A 240 -4.75 -9.43 15.15
CA TYR A 240 -3.42 -9.98 14.97
C TYR A 240 -3.43 -11.50 14.94
N ASP A 241 -2.63 -12.09 14.06
CA ASP A 241 -2.28 -13.51 14.10
C ASP A 241 -1.13 -13.71 15.11
N PRO A 242 -1.39 -14.32 16.28
CA PRO A 242 -0.39 -14.48 17.33
C PRO A 242 0.72 -15.48 16.97
N SER A 243 0.55 -16.26 15.89
CA SER A 243 1.49 -17.29 15.46
C SER A 243 2.58 -16.79 14.50
N LEU A 244 2.55 -15.48 14.14
CA LEU A 244 3.49 -14.93 13.18
C LEU A 244 4.95 -15.06 13.64
N PRO A 245 5.83 -15.56 12.75
CA PRO A 245 7.26 -15.53 13.00
C PRO A 245 7.80 -14.08 12.97
N PRO A 246 8.97 -13.81 13.59
CA PRO A 246 9.60 -12.50 13.51
C PRO A 246 9.83 -12.05 12.07
N VAL A 247 9.62 -10.76 11.79
CA VAL A 247 10.00 -10.12 10.52
C VAL A 247 11.49 -9.81 10.49
N LEU A 248 12.12 -9.88 9.34
CA LEU A 248 13.49 -9.39 9.16
C LEU A 248 13.44 -7.90 8.80
N GLY A 249 13.72 -7.03 9.76
CA GLY A 249 13.60 -5.59 9.53
C GLY A 249 14.39 -4.72 10.51
N ASN A 250 14.43 -3.43 10.21
CA ASN A 250 14.92 -2.40 11.11
C ASN A 250 13.75 -1.87 11.94
N ARG A 251 13.88 -1.90 13.27
CA ARG A 251 12.82 -1.55 14.21
C ARG A 251 12.33 -0.12 14.05
N ASP A 252 13.24 0.83 13.99
CA ASP A 252 12.92 2.26 14.00
C ASP A 252 12.28 2.68 12.67
N ALA A 253 12.78 2.16 11.55
CA ALA A 253 12.19 2.38 10.24
C ALA A 253 10.76 1.79 10.17
N LEU A 254 10.51 0.60 10.73
CA LEU A 254 9.17 0.02 10.76
C LEU A 254 8.22 0.82 11.64
N ILE A 255 8.66 1.30 12.81
CA ILE A 255 7.85 2.19 13.66
C ILE A 255 7.46 3.45 12.88
N GLN A 256 8.42 4.07 12.19
CA GLN A 256 8.16 5.28 11.39
C GLN A 256 7.17 5.02 10.25
N VAL A 257 7.27 3.87 9.57
CA VAL A 257 6.33 3.43 8.54
C VAL A 257 4.91 3.37 9.11
N PHE A 258 4.69 2.68 10.24
CA PHE A 258 3.36 2.53 10.81
C PHE A 258 2.81 3.83 11.39
N ILE A 259 3.64 4.66 12.01
CA ILE A 259 3.22 6.01 12.44
C ILE A 259 2.75 6.83 11.23
N ASN A 260 3.46 6.82 10.12
CA ASN A 260 3.07 7.52 8.90
C ASN A 260 1.74 7.00 8.32
N LEU A 261 1.55 5.69 8.27
CA LEU A 261 0.32 5.09 7.75
C LEU A 261 -0.88 5.36 8.67
N ILE A 262 -0.73 5.17 9.99
CA ILE A 262 -1.79 5.45 10.96
C ILE A 262 -2.14 6.95 10.97
N LYS A 263 -1.15 7.84 10.83
CA LYS A 263 -1.37 9.28 10.72
C LYS A 263 -2.15 9.63 9.45
N ASN A 264 -1.78 9.03 8.31
CA ASN A 264 -2.50 9.25 7.06
C ASN A 264 -3.95 8.76 7.14
N ALA A 265 -4.19 7.61 7.77
CA ALA A 265 -5.52 7.07 8.04
C ALA A 265 -6.33 8.01 8.96
N ALA A 266 -5.73 8.48 10.07
CA ALA A 266 -6.36 9.41 11.00
C ALA A 266 -6.78 10.72 10.32
N GLU A 267 -5.90 11.29 9.51
CA GLU A 267 -6.17 12.49 8.74
C GLU A 267 -7.25 12.29 7.65
N ALA A 268 -7.33 11.09 7.06
CA ALA A 268 -8.37 10.77 6.08
C ALA A 268 -9.76 10.61 6.74
N ILE A 269 -9.81 10.10 7.95
CA ILE A 269 -11.04 9.94 8.76
C ILE A 269 -11.56 11.29 9.25
N GLN A 270 -10.66 12.17 9.71
CA GLN A 270 -11.02 13.48 10.25
C GLN A 270 -11.69 14.33 9.18
N GLY A 271 -12.96 14.73 9.41
CA GLY A 271 -13.74 15.54 8.49
C GLY A 271 -14.60 14.76 7.48
N HIS A 272 -14.57 13.43 7.46
CA HIS A 272 -15.33 12.60 6.54
C HIS A 272 -16.26 11.56 7.23
N GLY A 273 -16.40 11.64 8.55
CA GLY A 273 -17.35 10.80 9.31
C GLY A 273 -16.87 9.36 9.58
N GLY A 274 -15.66 8.99 9.19
CA GLY A 274 -15.03 7.74 9.60
C GLY A 274 -14.61 7.78 11.08
N THR A 275 -14.46 6.62 11.71
CA THR A 275 -14.17 6.52 13.14
C THR A 275 -13.14 5.46 13.50
N THR A 276 -12.79 4.58 12.57
CA THR A 276 -12.07 3.36 12.90
C THR A 276 -10.85 3.13 12.01
N ILE A 277 -9.72 2.85 12.64
CA ILE A 277 -8.53 2.28 12.00
C ILE A 277 -8.38 0.84 12.49
N THR A 278 -8.19 -0.11 11.59
CA THR A 278 -7.95 -1.51 11.95
C THR A 278 -6.55 -1.92 11.51
N LEU A 279 -5.77 -2.44 12.45
CA LEU A 279 -4.46 -3.04 12.20
C LEU A 279 -4.62 -4.55 12.14
N THR A 280 -4.22 -5.17 11.04
CA THR A 280 -4.31 -6.63 10.90
C THR A 280 -2.95 -7.22 10.59
N THR A 281 -2.73 -8.46 11.01
CA THR A 281 -1.54 -9.23 10.65
C THR A 281 -1.94 -10.63 10.22
N ALA A 282 -1.28 -11.18 9.20
CA ALA A 282 -1.54 -12.53 8.70
C ALA A 282 -0.28 -13.17 8.11
N TYR A 283 -0.27 -14.49 8.06
CA TYR A 283 0.74 -15.25 7.33
C TYR A 283 0.22 -15.66 5.95
N ARG A 284 0.89 -15.22 4.88
CA ARG A 284 0.53 -15.53 3.50
C ARG A 284 1.53 -16.50 2.88
N HIS A 285 1.06 -17.68 2.50
CA HIS A 285 1.89 -18.64 1.77
C HIS A 285 2.02 -18.25 0.30
N GLY A 286 3.19 -18.55 -0.28
CA GLY A 286 3.42 -18.41 -1.73
C GLY A 286 3.68 -16.97 -2.22
N VAL A 287 3.66 -15.98 -1.36
CA VAL A 287 3.97 -14.60 -1.73
C VAL A 287 5.48 -14.41 -1.81
N SER A 288 5.97 -13.94 -2.95
CA SER A 288 7.39 -13.65 -3.16
C SER A 288 7.59 -12.47 -4.11
N THR A 289 8.73 -11.80 -3.98
CA THR A 289 9.21 -10.77 -4.92
C THR A 289 10.56 -11.17 -5.48
N VAL A 290 10.95 -10.58 -6.60
CA VAL A 290 12.29 -10.70 -7.16
C VAL A 290 13.11 -9.50 -6.70
N LYS A 291 14.29 -9.76 -6.13
CA LYS A 291 15.17 -8.67 -5.70
C LYS A 291 15.68 -7.93 -6.93
N PRO A 292 15.60 -6.59 -6.99
CA PRO A 292 16.14 -5.83 -8.11
C PRO A 292 17.61 -6.18 -8.37
N GLY A 293 17.95 -6.52 -9.63
CA GLY A 293 19.31 -6.89 -10.02
C GLY A 293 19.77 -8.30 -9.59
N SER A 294 18.85 -9.19 -9.19
CA SER A 294 19.17 -10.56 -8.78
C SER A 294 18.02 -11.49 -9.19
N GLU A 295 18.34 -12.70 -9.60
CA GLU A 295 17.34 -13.77 -9.84
C GLU A 295 16.80 -14.38 -8.53
N GLN A 296 17.30 -13.95 -7.38
CA GLN A 296 16.88 -14.48 -6.09
C GLN A 296 15.46 -14.03 -5.74
N ARG A 297 14.58 -15.01 -5.56
CA ARG A 297 13.23 -14.78 -5.00
C ARG A 297 13.32 -14.56 -3.50
N LEU A 298 12.71 -13.47 -3.05
CA LEU A 298 12.55 -13.17 -1.64
C LEU A 298 11.11 -13.47 -1.24
N SER A 299 10.93 -14.43 -0.33
CA SER A 299 9.60 -14.76 0.22
C SER A 299 9.15 -13.66 1.17
N LEU A 300 7.91 -13.18 0.99
CA LEU A 300 7.26 -12.11 1.77
C LEU A 300 6.00 -12.62 2.48
N PRO A 301 6.12 -13.60 3.38
CA PRO A 301 4.94 -14.27 3.94
C PRO A 301 4.23 -13.46 5.02
N ILE A 302 4.78 -12.36 5.52
CA ILE A 302 4.19 -11.60 6.60
C ILE A 302 3.44 -10.42 6.04
N GLU A 303 2.11 -10.47 6.11
CA GLU A 303 1.20 -9.41 5.71
C GLU A 303 0.81 -8.58 6.92
N ILE A 304 0.87 -7.27 6.78
CA ILE A 304 0.35 -6.31 7.73
C ILE A 304 -0.55 -5.34 6.95
N CYS A 305 -1.77 -5.10 7.46
CA CYS A 305 -2.64 -4.09 6.85
C CYS A 305 -2.98 -2.99 7.85
N VAL A 306 -2.94 -1.75 7.36
CA VAL A 306 -3.54 -0.59 8.01
C VAL A 306 -4.79 -0.25 7.21
N ILE A 307 -5.95 -0.42 7.84
CA ILE A 307 -7.27 -0.30 7.20
C ILE A 307 -8.02 0.85 7.84
N ASP A 308 -8.51 1.79 7.05
CA ASP A 308 -9.34 2.89 7.52
C ASP A 308 -10.69 2.97 6.78
N ASP A 309 -11.69 3.53 7.46
CA ASP A 309 -13.03 3.77 6.95
C ASP A 309 -13.19 5.18 6.34
N GLY A 310 -12.09 5.84 6.00
CA GLY A 310 -12.08 7.12 5.31
C GLY A 310 -12.46 7.01 3.81
N PRO A 311 -12.57 8.15 3.13
CA PRO A 311 -12.99 8.22 1.72
C PRO A 311 -12.00 7.58 0.75
N GLY A 312 -10.74 7.36 1.17
CA GLY A 312 -9.65 6.93 0.31
C GLY A 312 -9.08 8.06 -0.55
N ALA A 313 -8.18 7.69 -1.45
CA ALA A 313 -7.61 8.64 -2.40
C ALA A 313 -8.52 8.80 -3.64
N PRO A 314 -8.57 9.99 -4.25
CA PRO A 314 -9.16 10.18 -5.56
C PRO A 314 -8.56 9.22 -6.60
N VAL A 315 -9.38 8.75 -7.54
CA VAL A 315 -8.99 7.77 -8.55
C VAL A 315 -7.83 8.28 -9.41
N GLU A 316 -7.79 9.58 -9.69
CA GLU A 316 -6.79 10.23 -10.52
C GLU A 316 -5.38 10.18 -9.96
N ILE A 317 -5.25 10.08 -8.63
CA ILE A 317 -3.95 10.02 -7.95
C ILE A 317 -3.65 8.66 -7.32
N ALA A 318 -4.59 7.72 -7.34
CA ALA A 318 -4.44 6.43 -6.67
C ALA A 318 -3.20 5.66 -7.14
N GLU A 319 -2.88 5.73 -8.42
CA GLU A 319 -1.69 5.10 -9.02
C GLU A 319 -0.38 5.82 -8.66
N HIS A 320 -0.47 7.09 -8.23
CA HIS A 320 0.67 7.97 -7.94
C HIS A 320 0.84 8.27 -6.45
N LEU A 321 0.10 7.58 -5.57
CA LEU A 321 0.09 7.84 -4.12
C LEU A 321 1.45 7.76 -3.45
N PHE A 322 2.33 6.92 -3.99
CA PHE A 322 3.68 6.72 -3.48
C PHE A 322 4.72 7.56 -4.21
N ASP A 323 4.33 8.35 -5.21
CA ASP A 323 5.25 9.27 -5.88
C ASP A 323 5.57 10.46 -4.96
N PRO A 324 6.83 10.91 -4.92
CA PRO A 324 7.19 12.08 -4.15
C PRO A 324 6.39 13.32 -4.57
N PHE A 325 6.01 14.14 -3.58
CA PHE A 325 5.25 15.38 -3.77
C PHE A 325 3.80 15.21 -4.25
N VAL A 326 3.31 14.00 -4.40
CA VAL A 326 1.88 13.73 -4.68
C VAL A 326 1.09 13.82 -3.38
N THR A 327 0.14 14.75 -3.32
CA THR A 327 -0.73 14.95 -2.16
C THR A 327 -1.98 15.72 -2.53
N THR A 328 -3.10 15.40 -1.89
CA THR A 328 -4.34 16.21 -1.92
C THR A 328 -4.39 17.25 -0.80
N LYS A 329 -3.45 17.18 0.14
CA LYS A 329 -3.44 17.98 1.37
C LYS A 329 -2.57 19.22 1.20
N LYS A 330 -3.12 20.42 1.44
CA LYS A 330 -2.38 21.69 1.33
C LYS A 330 -1.23 21.82 2.35
N SER A 331 -1.30 21.10 3.48
CA SER A 331 -0.32 21.20 4.58
C SER A 331 0.74 20.12 4.58
N SER A 332 0.61 19.06 3.77
CA SER A 332 1.56 17.95 3.71
C SER A 332 2.44 18.07 2.46
N GLY A 333 3.74 17.95 2.60
CA GLY A 333 4.67 18.03 1.47
C GLY A 333 4.65 16.85 0.49
N GLY A 334 3.68 15.91 0.60
CA GLY A 334 3.56 14.76 -0.30
C GLY A 334 4.70 13.73 -0.21
N LEU A 335 5.50 13.75 0.86
CA LEU A 335 6.64 12.85 1.04
C LEU A 335 6.34 11.64 1.93
N GLY A 336 5.23 11.64 2.67
CA GLY A 336 4.95 10.61 3.69
C GLY A 336 4.83 9.20 3.12
N LEU A 337 4.02 9.01 2.07
CA LEU A 337 3.83 7.71 1.44
C LEU A 337 5.03 7.28 0.57
N ALA A 338 5.69 8.23 -0.08
CA ALA A 338 6.94 7.97 -0.79
C ALA A 338 8.05 7.45 0.16
N LEU A 339 8.13 8.02 1.37
CA LEU A 339 9.05 7.56 2.41
C LEU A 339 8.67 6.16 2.94
N VAL A 340 7.37 5.88 3.12
CA VAL A 340 6.88 4.54 3.48
C VAL A 340 7.32 3.51 2.44
N ASP A 341 7.12 3.80 1.16
CA ASP A 341 7.51 2.91 0.09
C ASP A 341 9.01 2.63 0.08
N LYS A 342 9.83 3.69 0.15
CA LYS A 342 11.30 3.56 0.23
C LYS A 342 11.71 2.72 1.44
N MET A 343 11.22 3.04 2.63
CA MET A 343 11.60 2.33 3.86
C MET A 343 11.22 0.85 3.80
N ILE A 344 10.07 0.50 3.21
CA ILE A 344 9.65 -0.88 3.04
C ILE A 344 10.48 -1.60 1.98
N ALA A 345 10.78 -0.94 0.86
CA ALA A 345 11.68 -1.47 -0.17
C ALA A 345 13.10 -1.72 0.36
N ASP A 346 13.66 -0.80 1.16
CA ASP A 346 14.97 -0.94 1.82
C ASP A 346 15.00 -2.14 2.78
N GLN A 347 13.86 -2.60 3.28
CA GLN A 347 13.72 -3.81 4.09
C GLN A 347 13.45 -5.08 3.25
N GLY A 348 13.34 -4.93 1.94
CA GLY A 348 13.03 -6.01 1.01
C GLY A 348 11.55 -6.39 1.02
N GLY A 349 10.67 -5.49 1.46
CA GLY A 349 9.22 -5.64 1.46
C GLY A 349 8.55 -4.91 0.30
N ILE A 350 7.22 -4.97 0.30
CA ILE A 350 6.34 -4.27 -0.66
C ILE A 350 5.23 -3.59 0.11
N VAL A 351 4.78 -2.41 -0.35
CA VAL A 351 3.58 -1.74 0.12
C VAL A 351 2.61 -1.53 -1.03
N GLU A 352 1.33 -1.77 -0.77
CA GLU A 352 0.24 -1.64 -1.74
C GLU A 352 -0.89 -0.81 -1.16
N TYR A 353 -1.62 -0.13 -2.04
CA TYR A 353 -2.85 0.59 -1.73
C TYR A 353 -4.00 -0.05 -2.49
N SER A 354 -5.12 -0.26 -1.80
CA SER A 354 -6.37 -0.74 -2.41
C SER A 354 -7.60 -0.16 -1.71
N ARG A 355 -8.76 -0.28 -2.38
CA ARG A 355 -10.07 -0.04 -1.80
C ARG A 355 -10.81 -1.37 -1.78
N GLU A 356 -11.20 -1.86 -0.60
CA GLU A 356 -11.76 -3.20 -0.42
C GLU A 356 -13.04 -3.19 0.42
N GLY A 357 -13.94 -4.15 0.12
CA GLY A 357 -15.17 -4.36 0.89
C GLY A 357 -16.37 -3.50 0.48
N ASP A 358 -17.50 -3.75 1.13
CA ASP A 358 -18.74 -2.96 1.01
C ASP A 358 -19.29 -2.72 2.44
N PRO A 359 -19.25 -1.50 2.96
CA PRO A 359 -18.70 -0.28 2.35
C PRO A 359 -17.19 -0.35 2.12
N ALA A 360 -16.72 0.30 1.04
CA ALA A 360 -15.32 0.29 0.64
C ALA A 360 -14.42 0.97 1.69
N ARG A 361 -13.37 0.28 2.14
CA ARG A 361 -12.36 0.76 3.07
C ARG A 361 -11.02 0.95 2.38
N THR A 362 -10.24 1.89 2.86
CA THR A 362 -8.85 2.06 2.43
C THR A 362 -7.98 0.99 3.08
N VAL A 363 -7.17 0.32 2.29
CA VAL A 363 -6.22 -0.70 2.78
C VAL A 363 -4.83 -0.37 2.29
N PHE A 364 -3.92 -0.12 3.23
CA PHE A 364 -2.48 -0.15 2.98
C PHE A 364 -1.96 -1.51 3.43
N ARG A 365 -1.55 -2.33 2.47
CA ARG A 365 -1.02 -3.68 2.69
C ARG A 365 0.49 -3.68 2.57
N LEU A 366 1.17 -4.20 3.57
CA LEU A 366 2.61 -4.37 3.61
C LEU A 366 2.93 -5.85 3.62
N LEU A 367 3.89 -6.24 2.79
CA LEU A 367 4.40 -7.60 2.71
C LEU A 367 5.87 -7.59 3.10
N LEU A 368 6.23 -8.32 4.14
CA LEU A 368 7.58 -8.31 4.69
C LEU A 368 8.24 -9.70 4.71
N PRO A 369 9.56 -9.75 4.59
CA PRO A 369 10.31 -11.00 4.72
C PRO A 369 10.32 -11.47 6.17
N ARG A 370 10.18 -12.80 6.38
CA ARG A 370 10.41 -13.40 7.69
C ARG A 370 11.90 -13.44 8.02
N ALA A 371 12.24 -13.33 9.30
CA ALA A 371 13.57 -13.65 9.75
C ALA A 371 13.84 -15.16 9.54
N GLY A 372 14.95 -15.50 8.86
CA GLY A 372 15.38 -16.88 8.74
C GLY A 372 15.61 -17.51 10.12
N LYS A 373 15.38 -18.83 10.26
CA LYS A 373 15.92 -19.55 11.42
C LYS A 373 17.43 -19.32 11.41
N ARG A 374 18.00 -18.81 12.52
CA ARG A 374 19.46 -18.93 12.72
C ARG A 374 19.77 -20.43 12.60
N ALA A 375 20.60 -20.78 11.62
CA ALA A 375 21.19 -22.10 11.54
C ALA A 375 22.08 -22.33 12.77
#